data_d2f3a2c69ee35976dbc4d01bdf95be3a
#
_entry.id   d2f3a2c69ee35976dbc4d01bdf95be3a
#
_cell.length_a   1.000
_cell.length_b   1.000
_cell.length_c   1.000
_cell.angle_alpha   90.00
_cell.angle_beta   90.00
_cell.angle_gamma   90.00
#
_symmetry.space_group_name_H-M   'P 1'
#
loop_
_entity.id
_entity.type
_entity.pdbx_description
1 polymer ?
#
loop_
_entity_poly.entity_id
_entity_poly.type
_entity_poly.pdbx_seq_one_letter_code
_entity_poly.pdbx_strand_id
1 'polypeptide(L)'
;MTYKSSFKLCSHSLTFRTMEITSENFRDRLPEIEKAIETSTFMAIDGEFTGLNAYRNISAFATPAERYDKVKDSARQFLLIQFGLSTFHHIKSSDSFESRTYNFYVWPRPCSRNAPDPRFLCQTSSIDFLTNQNFDFNKLFKHGVSYLRPGELQKLTDSLRGRQEHRRQSLQGAEAERVSQPISIPEDQEEFLAQVHEKITRFMASEEQQ
;
A
#
# COMPACT_ATOMS: atom_id res chain seq x y z
N MET A 1 26.42 -21.01 -5.98
CA MET A 1 25.78 -21.64 -7.15
C MET A 1 24.71 -20.71 -7.64
N THR A 2 25.02 -19.95 -8.65
CA THR A 2 24.10 -19.01 -9.32
C THR A 2 23.06 -19.83 -10.07
N TYR A 3 21.85 -19.87 -9.58
CA TYR A 3 20.71 -20.36 -10.34
C TYR A 3 20.37 -19.34 -11.43
N LYS A 4 21.15 -19.35 -12.50
CA LYS A 4 20.66 -18.92 -13.80
C LYS A 4 19.75 -20.03 -14.28
N SER A 5 18.44 -19.93 -14.02
CA SER A 5 17.47 -20.76 -14.70
C SER A 5 17.45 -20.37 -16.18
N SER A 6 18.32 -21.01 -16.94
CA SER A 6 18.24 -21.00 -18.39
C SER A 6 17.09 -21.90 -18.78
N PHE A 7 15.87 -21.38 -18.78
CA PHE A 7 14.81 -21.98 -19.56
C PHE A 7 15.15 -21.78 -21.04
N LYS A 8 15.69 -22.81 -21.66
CA LYS A 8 15.68 -22.95 -23.12
C LYS A 8 14.24 -23.27 -23.55
N LEU A 9 13.39 -22.28 -23.57
CA LEU A 9 12.20 -22.31 -24.41
C LEU A 9 12.62 -21.98 -25.82
N CYS A 10 12.19 -22.79 -26.78
CA CYS A 10 12.34 -22.64 -28.23
C CYS A 10 12.69 -21.24 -28.69
N SER A 11 13.69 -21.10 -29.54
CA SER A 11 14.27 -19.96 -30.26
C SER A 11 13.49 -18.63 -30.40
N HIS A 12 12.74 -18.22 -29.41
CA HIS A 12 11.98 -16.96 -29.39
C HIS A 12 12.79 -15.90 -28.63
N SER A 13 12.98 -14.75 -29.25
CA SER A 13 13.64 -13.60 -28.62
C SER A 13 12.79 -13.08 -27.47
N LEU A 14 13.22 -13.29 -26.22
CA LEU A 14 12.60 -12.71 -25.03
C LEU A 14 13.32 -11.41 -24.67
N THR A 15 12.61 -10.30 -24.76
CA THR A 15 13.12 -9.02 -24.26
C THR A 15 12.69 -8.87 -22.80
N PHE A 16 13.65 -8.92 -21.87
CA PHE A 16 13.37 -8.75 -20.43
C PHE A 16 13.59 -7.31 -20.02
N ARG A 17 12.58 -6.69 -19.45
CA ARG A 17 12.67 -5.39 -18.79
C ARG A 17 12.27 -5.54 -17.33
N THR A 18 13.24 -5.46 -16.42
CA THR A 18 12.99 -5.51 -14.98
C THR A 18 12.99 -4.11 -14.41
N MET A 19 12.00 -3.79 -13.57
CA MET A 19 11.84 -2.53 -12.89
C MET A 19 11.61 -2.75 -11.39
N GLU A 20 12.37 -2.04 -10.56
CA GLU A 20 12.11 -1.99 -9.12
C GLU A 20 11.05 -0.96 -8.80
N ILE A 21 10.07 -1.36 -7.98
CA ILE A 21 8.97 -0.53 -7.54
C ILE A 21 9.09 -0.28 -6.03
N THR A 22 9.13 0.99 -5.67
CA THR A 22 9.23 1.49 -4.30
C THR A 22 8.14 2.51 -4.02
N SER A 23 8.03 2.99 -2.78
CA SER A 23 7.10 4.07 -2.42
C SER A 23 7.34 5.38 -3.20
N GLU A 24 8.54 5.57 -3.75
CA GLU A 24 8.91 6.78 -4.50
C GLU A 24 8.34 6.80 -5.91
N ASN A 25 8.23 5.64 -6.57
CA ASN A 25 7.79 5.56 -7.97
C ASN A 25 6.48 4.78 -8.17
N PHE A 26 5.92 4.16 -7.13
CA PHE A 26 4.74 3.31 -7.23
C PHE A 26 3.56 4.02 -7.90
N ARG A 27 3.23 5.24 -7.46
CA ARG A 27 2.08 5.99 -8.00
C ARG A 27 2.26 6.35 -9.47
N ASP A 28 3.46 6.76 -9.85
CA ASP A 28 3.78 7.17 -11.21
C ASP A 28 3.81 5.98 -12.18
N ARG A 29 4.18 4.80 -11.65
CA ARG A 29 4.25 3.56 -12.45
C ARG A 29 2.96 2.75 -12.47
N LEU A 30 2.03 3.03 -11.57
CA LEU A 30 0.79 2.29 -11.46
C LEU A 30 0.00 2.20 -12.78
N PRO A 31 -0.19 3.28 -13.57
CA PRO A 31 -0.89 3.18 -14.85
C PRO A 31 -0.18 2.29 -15.89
N GLU A 32 1.17 2.29 -15.89
CA GLU A 32 1.96 1.39 -16.75
C GLU A 32 1.79 -0.08 -16.35
N ILE A 33 1.79 -0.34 -15.03
CA ILE A 33 1.62 -1.69 -14.48
C ILE A 33 0.21 -2.21 -14.76
N GLU A 34 -0.82 -1.42 -14.53
CA GLU A 34 -2.22 -1.76 -14.82
C GLU A 34 -2.39 -2.12 -16.30
N LYS A 35 -1.88 -1.29 -17.19
CA LYS A 35 -1.91 -1.56 -18.63
C LYS A 35 -1.16 -2.84 -18.99
N ALA A 36 0.00 -3.11 -18.39
CA ALA A 36 0.77 -4.33 -18.62
C ALA A 36 0.00 -5.58 -18.16
N ILE A 37 -0.75 -5.50 -17.05
CA ILE A 37 -1.62 -6.56 -16.56
C ILE A 37 -2.78 -6.78 -17.53
N GLU A 38 -3.51 -5.73 -17.90
CA GLU A 38 -4.69 -5.80 -18.78
C GLU A 38 -4.36 -6.39 -20.16
N THR A 39 -3.19 -6.05 -20.71
CA THR A 39 -2.77 -6.49 -22.04
C THR A 39 -1.99 -7.80 -22.03
N SER A 40 -1.71 -8.39 -20.89
CA SER A 40 -0.92 -9.61 -20.77
C SER A 40 -1.70 -10.83 -21.28
N THR A 41 -0.99 -11.75 -21.91
CA THR A 41 -1.51 -13.07 -22.27
C THR A 41 -1.54 -13.98 -21.06
N PHE A 42 -0.52 -13.89 -20.22
CA PHE A 42 -0.41 -14.56 -18.92
C PHE A 42 0.54 -13.79 -18.01
N MET A 43 0.50 -14.11 -16.71
CA MET A 43 1.33 -13.50 -15.69
C MET A 43 1.99 -14.57 -14.83
N ALA A 44 3.15 -14.24 -14.29
CA ALA A 44 3.81 -15.01 -13.23
C ALA A 44 3.99 -14.10 -12.00
N ILE A 45 3.86 -14.68 -10.82
CA ILE A 45 4.11 -14.01 -9.55
C ILE A 45 5.13 -14.79 -8.74
N ASP A 46 5.91 -14.07 -7.96
CA ASP A 46 6.87 -14.61 -7.01
C ASP A 46 6.91 -13.75 -5.75
N GLY A 47 7.46 -14.25 -4.66
CA GLY A 47 7.48 -13.50 -3.41
C GLY A 47 8.63 -13.87 -2.50
N GLU A 48 9.28 -12.83 -1.92
CA GLU A 48 10.30 -13.01 -0.89
C GLU A 48 9.72 -12.70 0.49
N PHE A 49 10.01 -13.60 1.45
CA PHE A 49 9.48 -13.56 2.80
C PHE A 49 10.59 -13.49 3.83
N THR A 50 10.27 -12.96 5.03
CA THR A 50 11.20 -12.96 6.18
C THR A 50 11.51 -14.35 6.72
N GLY A 51 10.84 -15.37 6.21
CA GLY A 51 11.02 -16.79 6.56
C GLY A 51 9.99 -17.65 5.87
N LEU A 52 10.22 -18.96 5.85
CA LEU A 52 9.37 -19.93 5.14
C LEU A 52 8.71 -20.93 6.07
N ASN A 53 9.40 -21.35 7.13
CA ASN A 53 8.98 -22.44 8.00
C ASN A 53 9.05 -22.07 9.48
N ALA A 54 7.92 -21.78 10.11
CA ALA A 54 7.84 -21.58 11.55
C ALA A 54 8.04 -22.90 12.34
N TYR A 55 7.78 -24.04 11.71
CA TYR A 55 7.86 -25.37 12.32
C TYR A 55 8.99 -26.18 11.66
N ARG A 56 10.01 -26.53 12.46
CA ARG A 56 11.17 -27.30 11.97
C ARG A 56 10.85 -28.71 11.50
N ASN A 57 9.81 -29.34 12.06
CA ASN A 57 9.50 -30.76 11.78
C ASN A 57 8.00 -30.94 11.49
N ILE A 58 7.66 -31.05 10.22
CA ILE A 58 6.38 -31.64 9.82
C ILE A 58 6.63 -33.14 9.71
N SER A 59 5.86 -33.95 10.45
CA SER A 59 5.97 -35.40 10.39
C SER A 59 5.89 -35.92 8.95
N ALA A 60 6.76 -36.89 8.61
CA ALA A 60 6.67 -37.55 7.29
C ALA A 60 5.30 -38.22 7.06
N PHE A 61 4.62 -38.60 8.16
CA PHE A 61 3.30 -39.23 8.16
C PHE A 61 2.14 -38.25 8.29
N ALA A 62 2.42 -36.93 8.31
CA ALA A 62 1.35 -35.93 8.38
C ALA A 62 0.45 -35.99 7.16
N THR A 63 -0.86 -35.95 7.38
CA THR A 63 -1.87 -35.88 6.35
C THR A 63 -1.77 -34.58 5.54
N PRO A 64 -2.31 -34.50 4.33
CA PRO A 64 -2.35 -33.24 3.55
C PRO A 64 -3.00 -32.08 4.32
N ALA A 65 -4.05 -32.34 5.10
CA ALA A 65 -4.73 -31.33 5.92
C ALA A 65 -3.80 -30.78 7.02
N GLU A 66 -3.15 -31.65 7.79
CA GLU A 66 -2.20 -31.25 8.83
C GLU A 66 -1.01 -30.47 8.26
N ARG A 67 -0.52 -30.86 7.08
CA ARG A 67 0.52 -30.12 6.35
C ARG A 67 0.05 -28.72 5.98
N TYR A 68 -1.15 -28.63 5.40
CA TYR A 68 -1.74 -27.36 5.01
C TYR A 68 -1.92 -26.42 6.19
N ASP A 69 -2.44 -26.89 7.31
CA ASP A 69 -2.64 -26.07 8.50
C ASP A 69 -1.30 -25.53 9.05
N LYS A 70 -0.26 -26.34 9.09
CA LYS A 70 1.08 -25.89 9.50
C LYS A 70 1.69 -24.87 8.54
N VAL A 71 1.56 -25.08 7.23
CA VAL A 71 2.03 -24.13 6.23
C VAL A 71 1.26 -22.80 6.32
N LYS A 72 -0.06 -22.88 6.48
CA LYS A 72 -0.93 -21.71 6.68
C LYS A 72 -0.56 -20.91 7.93
N ASP A 73 -0.29 -21.58 9.04
CA ASP A 73 0.14 -20.93 10.28
C ASP A 73 1.54 -20.33 10.16
N SER A 74 2.45 -21.00 9.46
CA SER A 74 3.77 -20.44 9.13
C SER A 74 3.63 -19.18 8.30
N ALA A 75 2.84 -19.22 7.22
CA ALA A 75 2.64 -18.09 6.32
C ALA A 75 2.05 -16.85 7.01
N ARG A 76 1.28 -17.03 8.09
CA ARG A 76 0.73 -15.92 8.89
C ARG A 76 1.76 -15.21 9.76
N GLN A 77 2.88 -15.85 10.08
CA GLN A 77 3.88 -15.35 11.02
C GLN A 77 5.01 -14.60 10.32
N PHE A 78 5.25 -14.87 9.05
CA PHE A 78 6.27 -14.19 8.26
C PHE A 78 5.69 -13.06 7.42
N LEU A 79 6.52 -12.08 7.09
CA LEU A 79 6.14 -10.98 6.19
C LEU A 79 6.57 -11.27 4.76
N LEU A 80 5.71 -10.91 3.80
CA LEU A 80 6.10 -10.67 2.42
C LEU A 80 6.87 -9.35 2.39
N ILE A 81 8.08 -9.36 1.87
CA ILE A 81 8.98 -8.20 1.79
C ILE A 81 9.35 -7.81 0.36
N GLN A 82 9.18 -8.73 -0.60
CA GLN A 82 9.23 -8.40 -2.02
C GLN A 82 8.15 -9.19 -2.76
N PHE A 83 7.49 -8.53 -3.70
CA PHE A 83 6.52 -9.14 -4.61
C PHE A 83 6.99 -8.92 -6.03
N GLY A 84 7.22 -10.01 -6.75
CA GLY A 84 7.57 -10.02 -8.16
C GLY A 84 6.32 -10.27 -9.01
N LEU A 85 6.12 -9.43 -10.02
CA LEU A 85 5.09 -9.60 -11.06
C LEU A 85 5.76 -9.55 -12.43
N SER A 86 5.62 -10.62 -13.18
CA SER A 86 6.04 -10.66 -14.58
C SER A 86 4.82 -10.81 -15.48
N THR A 87 4.65 -9.87 -16.41
CA THR A 87 3.61 -9.90 -17.43
C THR A 87 4.20 -10.33 -18.76
N PHE A 88 3.49 -11.17 -19.50
CA PHE A 88 3.89 -11.70 -20.80
C PHE A 88 2.85 -11.38 -21.85
N HIS A 89 3.26 -10.63 -22.87
CA HIS A 89 2.40 -10.26 -23.98
C HIS A 89 2.83 -10.98 -25.25
N HIS A 90 1.92 -11.73 -25.88
CA HIS A 90 2.19 -12.46 -27.13
C HIS A 90 2.13 -11.51 -28.34
N ILE A 91 3.24 -11.38 -29.05
CA ILE A 91 3.33 -10.60 -30.29
C ILE A 91 3.08 -11.55 -31.46
N LYS A 92 1.84 -11.56 -31.97
CA LYS A 92 1.39 -12.46 -33.04
C LYS A 92 2.22 -12.36 -34.33
N SER A 93 2.74 -11.17 -34.67
CA SER A 93 3.51 -10.93 -35.89
C SER A 93 4.86 -11.63 -35.93
N SER A 94 5.48 -11.84 -34.78
CA SER A 94 6.80 -12.48 -34.63
C SER A 94 6.75 -13.79 -33.86
N ASP A 95 5.56 -14.23 -33.45
CA ASP A 95 5.33 -15.38 -32.57
C ASP A 95 6.28 -15.41 -31.37
N SER A 96 6.43 -14.25 -30.74
CA SER A 96 7.34 -14.01 -29.61
C SER A 96 6.59 -13.42 -28.42
N PHE A 97 7.26 -13.38 -27.25
CA PHE A 97 6.71 -12.75 -26.05
C PHE A 97 7.55 -11.54 -25.65
N GLU A 98 6.88 -10.41 -25.40
CA GLU A 98 7.44 -9.30 -24.65
C GLU A 98 7.14 -9.53 -23.16
N SER A 99 8.18 -9.47 -22.31
CA SER A 99 7.98 -9.60 -20.87
C SER A 99 8.39 -8.32 -20.15
N ARG A 100 7.60 -7.96 -19.13
CA ARG A 100 7.87 -6.86 -18.20
C ARG A 100 7.79 -7.40 -16.79
N THR A 101 8.85 -7.21 -16.03
CA THR A 101 8.94 -7.67 -14.64
C THR A 101 9.02 -6.47 -13.71
N TYR A 102 8.18 -6.48 -12.69
CA TYR A 102 8.09 -5.47 -11.65
C TYR A 102 8.40 -6.11 -10.31
N ASN A 103 9.45 -5.65 -9.63
CA ASN A 103 9.83 -6.10 -8.29
C ASN A 103 9.44 -5.03 -7.28
N PHE A 104 8.38 -5.29 -6.52
CA PHE A 104 7.87 -4.37 -5.50
C PHE A 104 8.55 -4.68 -4.17
N TYR A 105 9.29 -3.71 -3.63
CA TYR A 105 9.65 -3.73 -2.22
C TYR A 105 8.41 -3.35 -1.40
N VAL A 106 7.97 -4.23 -0.50
CA VAL A 106 6.74 -4.02 0.28
C VAL A 106 7.05 -4.09 1.77
N TRP A 107 6.61 -3.08 2.53
CA TRP A 107 6.89 -2.99 3.96
C TRP A 107 5.69 -2.42 4.72
N PRO A 108 5.15 -3.10 5.75
CA PRO A 108 3.95 -2.65 6.48
C PRO A 108 4.27 -1.48 7.42
N ARG A 109 4.65 -0.33 6.85
CA ARG A 109 4.97 0.86 7.64
C ARG A 109 3.70 1.47 8.22
N PRO A 110 3.66 1.76 9.54
CA PRO A 110 2.55 2.47 10.14
C PRO A 110 2.34 3.84 9.49
N CYS A 111 1.15 4.09 8.94
CA CYS A 111 0.79 5.37 8.32
C CYS A 111 0.37 6.45 9.33
N SER A 112 0.13 6.09 10.59
CA SER A 112 -0.23 6.99 11.68
C SER A 112 0.06 6.34 13.04
N ARG A 113 0.01 7.13 14.13
CA ARG A 113 0.16 6.61 15.51
C ARG A 113 -0.85 5.52 15.90
N ASN A 114 -1.99 5.47 15.23
CA ASN A 114 -3.06 4.49 15.49
C ASN A 114 -3.16 3.45 14.38
N ALA A 115 -2.21 3.44 13.43
CA ALA A 115 -2.12 2.40 12.43
C ALA A 115 -1.67 1.08 13.08
N PRO A 116 -2.04 -0.06 12.51
CA PRO A 116 -1.50 -1.35 12.92
C PRO A 116 0.02 -1.35 12.94
N ASP A 117 0.59 -1.90 14.00
CA ASP A 117 2.04 -2.13 14.15
C ASP A 117 2.27 -3.64 14.21
N PRO A 118 2.39 -4.32 13.06
CA PRO A 118 2.45 -5.78 13.00
C PRO A 118 3.77 -6.30 13.56
N ARG A 119 3.68 -7.35 14.37
CA ARG A 119 4.82 -8.17 14.80
C ARG A 119 4.92 -9.38 13.89
N PHE A 120 6.13 -9.79 13.56
CA PHE A 120 6.39 -10.88 12.65
C PHE A 120 7.63 -11.66 13.05
N LEU A 121 7.73 -12.89 12.55
CA LEU A 121 8.93 -13.71 12.69
C LEU A 121 9.92 -13.41 11.57
N CYS A 122 11.20 -13.58 11.93
CA CYS A 122 12.31 -13.48 10.99
C CYS A 122 13.16 -14.74 11.12
N GLN A 123 13.37 -15.46 10.03
CA GLN A 123 14.20 -16.65 9.99
C GLN A 123 15.59 -16.29 9.47
N THR A 124 16.61 -16.47 10.31
CA THR A 124 17.98 -16.06 10.01
C THR A 124 18.49 -16.63 8.67
N SER A 125 18.23 -17.90 8.40
CA SER A 125 18.65 -18.55 7.15
C SER A 125 18.00 -17.96 5.91
N SER A 126 16.76 -17.47 6.01
CA SER A 126 16.07 -16.78 4.89
C SER A 126 16.68 -15.40 4.65
N ILE A 127 16.98 -14.67 5.72
CA ILE A 127 17.64 -13.36 5.62
C ILE A 127 19.06 -13.51 5.05
N ASP A 128 19.81 -14.51 5.51
CA ASP A 128 21.15 -14.79 4.99
C ASP A 128 21.10 -15.15 3.49
N PHE A 129 20.15 -15.99 3.09
CA PHE A 129 19.90 -16.32 1.69
C PHE A 129 19.66 -15.05 0.86
N LEU A 130 18.75 -14.19 1.28
CA LEU A 130 18.42 -12.94 0.57
C LEU A 130 19.63 -11.98 0.51
N THR A 131 20.40 -11.90 1.60
CA THR A 131 21.64 -11.11 1.63
C THR A 131 22.64 -11.61 0.58
N ASN A 132 22.81 -12.91 0.46
CA ASN A 132 23.69 -13.54 -0.53
C ASN A 132 23.18 -13.38 -1.99
N GLN A 133 21.88 -13.09 -2.16
CA GLN A 133 21.27 -12.70 -3.45
C GLN A 133 21.31 -11.18 -3.70
N ASN A 134 22.03 -10.41 -2.90
CA ASN A 134 22.14 -8.96 -2.99
C ASN A 134 20.78 -8.23 -2.79
N PHE A 135 19.87 -8.78 -1.97
CA PHE A 135 18.65 -8.10 -1.61
C PHE A 135 18.95 -6.84 -0.78
N ASP A 136 18.40 -5.70 -1.20
CA ASP A 136 18.65 -4.42 -0.53
C ASP A 136 17.66 -4.18 0.62
N PHE A 137 18.03 -4.60 1.84
CA PHE A 137 17.24 -4.38 3.04
C PHE A 137 17.11 -2.90 3.41
N ASN A 138 18.10 -2.06 3.09
CA ASN A 138 18.01 -0.62 3.34
C ASN A 138 16.92 0.00 2.46
N LYS A 139 16.86 -0.38 1.19
CA LYS A 139 15.81 0.03 0.27
C LYS A 139 14.44 -0.42 0.76
N LEU A 140 14.32 -1.68 1.19
CA LEU A 140 13.10 -2.22 1.76
C LEU A 140 12.58 -1.35 2.91
N PHE A 141 13.43 -1.12 3.93
CA PHE A 141 13.01 -0.41 5.13
C PHE A 141 12.77 1.09 4.91
N LYS A 142 13.50 1.73 4.01
CA LYS A 142 13.35 3.16 3.71
C LYS A 142 12.26 3.46 2.69
N HIS A 143 12.16 2.62 1.65
CA HIS A 143 11.40 2.91 0.45
C HIS A 143 10.37 1.84 0.09
N GLY A 144 10.16 0.83 0.94
CA GLY A 144 9.13 -0.18 0.71
C GLY A 144 7.73 0.45 0.61
N VAL A 145 6.94 -0.01 -0.34
CA VAL A 145 5.53 0.36 -0.51
C VAL A 145 4.75 -0.13 0.71
N SER A 146 4.03 0.77 1.37
CA SER A 146 3.23 0.42 2.54
C SER A 146 1.98 -0.35 2.12
N TYR A 147 1.63 -1.36 2.89
CA TYR A 147 0.41 -2.14 2.70
C TYR A 147 -0.30 -2.42 4.03
N LEU A 148 -1.58 -2.71 3.94
CA LEU A 148 -2.42 -3.16 5.05
C LEU A 148 -3.12 -4.46 4.67
N ARG A 149 -3.30 -5.35 5.64
CA ARG A 149 -4.18 -6.51 5.44
C ARG A 149 -5.64 -6.05 5.42
N PRO A 150 -6.55 -6.76 4.73
CA PRO A 150 -7.95 -6.31 4.62
C PRO A 150 -8.62 -6.01 5.97
N GLY A 151 -8.40 -6.84 7.00
CA GLY A 151 -8.94 -6.60 8.34
C GLY A 151 -8.30 -5.40 9.07
N GLU A 152 -7.05 -5.05 8.75
CA GLU A 152 -6.36 -3.88 9.28
C GLU A 152 -6.88 -2.60 8.59
N LEU A 153 -7.09 -2.67 7.28
CA LEU A 153 -7.71 -1.60 6.51
C LEU A 153 -9.11 -1.26 7.05
N GLN A 154 -9.95 -2.28 7.29
CA GLN A 154 -11.28 -2.09 7.84
C GLN A 154 -11.23 -1.36 9.19
N LYS A 155 -10.41 -1.84 10.13
CA LYS A 155 -10.25 -1.22 11.46
C LYS A 155 -9.77 0.23 11.38
N LEU A 156 -8.82 0.50 10.48
CA LEU A 156 -8.32 1.87 10.28
C LEU A 156 -9.41 2.77 9.71
N THR A 157 -10.15 2.30 8.72
CA THR A 157 -11.26 3.04 8.09
C THR A 157 -12.36 3.36 9.11
N ASP A 158 -12.76 2.39 9.92
CA ASP A 158 -13.77 2.59 10.96
C ASP A 158 -13.31 3.59 12.03
N SER A 159 -12.04 3.51 12.44
CA SER A 159 -11.44 4.47 13.37
C SER A 159 -11.37 5.89 12.80
N LEU A 160 -11.06 6.05 11.52
CA LEU A 160 -11.04 7.36 10.85
C LEU A 160 -12.45 7.94 10.73
N ARG A 161 -13.42 7.12 10.33
CA ARG A 161 -14.84 7.51 10.24
C ARG A 161 -15.38 7.96 11.57
N GLY A 162 -15.16 7.19 12.64
CA GLY A 162 -15.60 7.56 13.99
C GLY A 162 -14.99 8.89 14.46
N ARG A 163 -13.72 9.17 14.16
CA ARG A 163 -13.08 10.45 14.48
C ARG A 163 -13.68 11.63 13.69
N GLN A 164 -14.01 11.42 12.43
CA GLN A 164 -14.65 12.45 11.60
C GLN A 164 -16.05 12.77 12.12
N GLU A 165 -16.83 11.76 12.48
CA GLU A 165 -18.16 11.92 13.05
C GLU A 165 -18.11 12.66 14.39
N HIS A 166 -17.20 12.25 15.29
CA HIS A 166 -17.02 12.93 16.58
C HIS A 166 -16.59 14.39 16.38
N ARG A 167 -15.68 14.68 15.46
CA ARG A 167 -15.27 16.05 15.14
C ARG A 167 -16.43 16.88 14.59
N ARG A 168 -17.24 16.29 13.70
CA ARG A 168 -18.44 16.95 13.16
C ARG A 168 -19.46 17.28 14.26
N GLN A 169 -19.72 16.33 15.16
CA GLN A 169 -20.64 16.55 16.30
C GLN A 169 -20.11 17.64 17.24
N SER A 170 -18.82 17.62 17.54
CA SER A 170 -18.18 18.64 18.38
C SER A 170 -18.27 20.06 17.77
N LEU A 171 -18.10 20.17 16.45
CA LEU A 171 -18.25 21.45 15.75
C LEU A 171 -19.69 21.93 15.75
N GLN A 172 -20.66 21.05 15.50
CA GLN A 172 -22.09 21.36 15.55
C GLN A 172 -22.56 21.76 16.95
N GLY A 173 -22.06 21.07 17.99
CA GLY A 173 -22.30 21.43 19.38
C GLY A 173 -21.76 22.81 19.76
N ALA A 174 -20.51 23.09 19.35
CA ALA A 174 -19.88 24.40 19.59
C ALA A 174 -20.57 25.54 18.82
N GLU A 175 -21.10 25.26 17.63
CA GLU A 175 -21.86 26.24 16.84
C GLU A 175 -23.24 26.50 17.45
N ALA A 176 -23.92 25.46 17.91
CA ALA A 176 -25.19 25.58 18.63
C ALA A 176 -25.04 26.36 19.97
N GLU A 177 -23.92 26.15 20.68
CA GLU A 177 -23.62 26.88 21.91
C GLU A 177 -23.28 28.35 21.63
N ARG A 178 -22.61 28.67 20.54
CA ARG A 178 -22.35 30.05 20.09
C ARG A 178 -23.64 30.79 19.69
N VAL A 179 -24.58 30.09 19.04
CA VAL A 179 -25.88 30.67 18.62
C VAL A 179 -26.78 30.88 19.83
N SER A 180 -26.65 30.08 20.89
CA SER A 180 -27.47 30.22 22.12
C SER A 180 -27.02 31.33 23.08
N GLN A 181 -25.80 31.86 22.92
CA GLN A 181 -25.33 33.03 23.66
C GLN A 181 -25.25 34.24 22.73
N PRO A 182 -26.25 35.13 22.74
CA PRO A 182 -26.17 36.34 21.96
C PRO A 182 -24.99 37.16 22.47
N ILE A 183 -24.02 37.43 21.56
CA ILE A 183 -22.89 38.29 21.85
C ILE A 183 -23.49 39.68 22.11
N SER A 184 -23.38 40.19 23.35
CA SER A 184 -23.71 41.55 23.65
C SER A 184 -22.67 42.45 22.98
N ILE A 185 -23.09 43.12 21.93
CA ILE A 185 -22.27 44.09 21.21
C ILE A 185 -22.35 45.40 21.94
N PRO A 186 -21.22 46.01 22.36
CA PRO A 186 -21.23 47.36 22.90
C PRO A 186 -21.79 48.37 21.87
N GLU A 187 -22.63 49.30 22.30
CA GLU A 187 -23.28 50.28 21.43
C GLU A 187 -22.29 51.09 20.57
N ASP A 188 -21.08 51.30 21.07
CA ASP A 188 -20.00 52.03 20.35
C ASP A 188 -19.35 51.23 19.21
N GLN A 189 -19.65 49.91 19.10
CA GLN A 189 -19.11 49.04 18.05
C GLN A 189 -20.14 48.61 17.00
N GLU A 190 -21.40 48.95 17.15
CA GLU A 190 -22.44 48.59 16.19
C GLU A 190 -22.19 49.15 14.77
N GLU A 191 -21.77 50.39 14.69
CA GLU A 191 -21.44 51.05 13.39
C GLU A 191 -20.24 50.38 12.70
N PHE A 192 -19.22 50.02 13.45
CA PHE A 192 -18.06 49.29 12.94
C PHE A 192 -18.44 47.91 12.39
N LEU A 193 -19.28 47.19 13.13
CA LEU A 193 -19.76 45.85 12.72
C LEU A 193 -20.65 45.96 11.48
N ALA A 194 -21.48 46.94 11.35
CA ALA A 194 -22.30 47.17 10.15
C ALA A 194 -21.41 47.43 8.93
N GLN A 195 -20.33 48.21 9.06
CA GLN A 195 -19.36 48.46 7.97
C GLN A 195 -18.59 47.19 7.58
N VAL A 196 -18.18 46.37 8.54
CA VAL A 196 -17.51 45.08 8.28
C VAL A 196 -18.44 44.13 7.56
N HIS A 197 -19.70 44.02 8.00
CA HIS A 197 -20.72 43.17 7.38
C HIS A 197 -20.96 43.57 5.92
N GLU A 198 -21.09 44.85 5.66
CA GLU A 198 -21.28 45.37 4.30
C GLU A 198 -20.09 45.03 3.40
N LYS A 199 -18.84 45.18 3.90
CA LYS A 199 -17.63 44.83 3.14
C LYS A 199 -17.55 43.36 2.82
N ILE A 200 -17.88 42.50 3.77
CA ILE A 200 -17.90 41.03 3.59
C ILE A 200 -18.96 40.66 2.57
N THR A 201 -20.17 41.20 2.67
CA THR A 201 -21.27 40.95 1.73
C THR A 201 -20.91 41.37 0.30
N ARG A 202 -20.27 42.53 0.14
CA ARG A 202 -19.76 42.97 -1.18
C ARG A 202 -18.67 42.04 -1.73
N PHE A 203 -17.76 41.58 -0.87
CA PHE A 203 -16.72 40.67 -1.28
C PHE A 203 -17.29 39.31 -1.73
N MET A 204 -18.20 38.75 -0.98
CA MET A 204 -18.88 37.47 -1.35
C MET A 204 -19.66 37.60 -2.66
N ALA A 205 -20.36 38.74 -2.87
CA ALA A 205 -21.09 38.96 -4.10
C ALA A 205 -20.18 39.19 -5.32
N SER A 206 -18.93 39.58 -5.13
CA SER A 206 -17.96 39.76 -6.23
C SER A 206 -17.31 38.45 -6.69
N GLU A 207 -17.27 37.40 -5.83
CA GLU A 207 -16.76 36.09 -6.19
C GLU A 207 -17.79 35.20 -6.92
N GLU A 208 -19.09 35.48 -6.79
CA GLU A 208 -20.14 34.73 -7.53
C GLU A 208 -20.26 35.15 -9.01
N GLN A 209 -19.48 36.14 -9.47
CA GLN A 209 -19.51 36.65 -10.85
C GLN A 209 -18.26 36.30 -11.67
N GLN A 210 -17.36 35.40 -11.18
CA GLN A 210 -16.25 34.85 -11.93
C GLN A 210 -16.43 33.35 -12.12
#